data_6f099169251113008058f72e34b7d486
#
_entry.id   6f099169251113008058f72e34b7d486
#
_cell.length_a   1.000
_cell.length_b   1.000
_cell.length_c   1.000
_cell.angle_alpha   90.00
_cell.angle_beta   90.00
_cell.angle_gamma   90.00
#
_symmetry.space_group_name_H-M   'P 1'
#
loop_
_entity.id
_entity.type
_entity.pdbx_description
1 polymer ?
#
loop_
_entity_poly.entity_id
_entity_poly.type
_entity_poly.pdbx_seq_one_letter_code
_entity_poly.pdbx_strand_id
1 'polypeptide(L)'
;FMFYKPVPEASYGTPSFEYDISTFCGLLVKASLVREIGLPKTEYFIWFDDTEYCMRFHSRSRILNVNTAVLNHRTAPPGDAPTVSWKNYYGFRNAIDIGKTYSRHPFLYMAYIILNHLAHIVLDSLLALLGNQPAMRRYRAGIYKAVLKGLRQTPNGICKDYLPGSGKRI
;
A
#
# COMPACT_ATOMS: atom_id res chain seq x y z
N PHE A 1 2.02 -7.05 12.42
CA PHE A 1 1.23 -7.35 11.23
C PHE A 1 0.17 -6.29 11.11
N MET A 2 0.05 -5.70 9.91
CA MET A 2 -1.02 -4.75 9.62
C MET A 2 -2.24 -5.57 9.21
N PHE A 3 -3.14 -5.83 10.16
CA PHE A 3 -4.41 -6.49 9.87
C PHE A 3 -5.49 -5.41 9.73
N TYR A 4 -6.00 -5.25 8.53
CA TYR A 4 -7.19 -4.47 8.31
C TYR A 4 -8.40 -5.25 8.82
N LYS A 5 -9.10 -4.71 9.80
CA LYS A 5 -10.44 -5.18 10.15
C LYS A 5 -11.43 -4.35 9.33
N PRO A 6 -12.29 -4.97 8.53
CA PRO A 6 -13.33 -4.24 7.83
C PRO A 6 -14.27 -3.60 8.86
N VAL A 7 -14.74 -2.41 8.53
CA VAL A 7 -15.78 -1.75 9.33
C VAL A 7 -17.05 -2.59 9.27
N PRO A 8 -17.69 -2.90 10.42
CA PRO A 8 -18.96 -3.64 10.42
C PRO A 8 -20.02 -2.91 9.60
N GLU A 9 -20.80 -3.63 8.80
CA GLU A 9 -21.84 -3.05 7.96
C GLU A 9 -22.88 -2.24 8.76
N ALA A 10 -23.20 -2.70 9.96
CA ALA A 10 -24.09 -1.99 10.88
C ALA A 10 -23.65 -0.55 11.22
N SER A 11 -22.35 -0.25 11.14
CA SER A 11 -21.83 1.10 11.39
C SER A 11 -22.34 2.11 10.36
N TYR A 12 -22.62 1.67 9.15
CA TYR A 12 -23.16 2.52 8.07
C TYR A 12 -24.64 2.89 8.28
N GLY A 13 -25.33 2.26 9.23
CA GLY A 13 -26.67 2.64 9.67
C GLY A 13 -26.69 3.80 10.69
N THR A 14 -25.54 4.26 11.17
CA THR A 14 -25.42 5.39 12.12
C THR A 14 -25.10 6.68 11.36
N PRO A 15 -25.33 7.88 11.95
CA PRO A 15 -24.96 9.14 11.28
C PRO A 15 -23.46 9.27 11.00
N SER A 16 -22.62 8.75 11.89
CA SER A 16 -21.16 8.73 11.76
C SER A 16 -20.54 7.65 12.63
N PHE A 17 -19.32 7.22 12.30
CA PHE A 17 -18.52 6.32 13.11
C PHE A 17 -17.04 6.63 13.00
N GLU A 18 -16.26 6.23 14.01
CA GLU A 18 -14.80 6.36 14.01
C GLU A 18 -14.14 5.16 13.35
N TYR A 19 -13.05 5.41 12.63
CA TYR A 19 -12.23 4.37 12.00
C TYR A 19 -10.78 4.85 11.85
N ASP A 20 -9.85 3.93 11.56
CA ASP A 20 -8.42 4.22 11.68
C ASP A 20 -7.79 4.73 10.37
N ILE A 21 -8.24 4.24 9.22
CA ILE A 21 -7.60 4.47 7.92
C ILE A 21 -8.65 4.80 6.86
N SER A 22 -8.44 5.93 6.18
CA SER A 22 -9.21 6.37 5.03
C SER A 22 -8.33 6.42 3.78
N THR A 23 -8.97 6.50 2.63
CA THR A 23 -8.32 6.94 1.39
C THR A 23 -8.40 8.46 1.26
N PHE A 24 -7.56 9.06 0.41
CA PHE A 24 -7.69 10.50 0.10
C PHE A 24 -8.96 10.86 -0.65
N CYS A 25 -9.68 9.86 -1.19
CA CYS A 25 -10.95 10.09 -1.85
C CYS A 25 -12.03 10.52 -0.85
N GLY A 26 -12.34 11.81 -0.84
CA GLY A 26 -13.34 12.40 0.07
C GLY A 26 -12.83 12.72 1.49
N LEU A 27 -11.53 12.63 1.75
CA LEU A 27 -10.95 13.00 3.03
C LEU A 27 -10.93 14.54 3.21
N LEU A 28 -11.62 15.02 4.24
CA LEU A 28 -11.60 16.43 4.66
C LEU A 28 -10.76 16.58 5.93
N VAL A 29 -9.78 17.48 5.90
CA VAL A 29 -8.82 17.66 7.00
C VAL A 29 -8.73 19.12 7.40
N LYS A 30 -8.63 19.39 8.71
CA LYS A 30 -8.35 20.73 9.21
C LYS A 30 -6.94 21.18 8.79
N ALA A 31 -6.82 22.37 8.20
CA ALA A 31 -5.53 22.93 7.78
C ALA A 31 -4.53 23.08 8.95
N SER A 32 -5.02 23.33 10.17
CA SER A 32 -4.17 23.38 11.37
C SER A 32 -3.50 22.03 11.66
N LEU A 33 -4.24 20.94 11.51
CA LEU A 33 -3.70 19.60 11.70
C LEU A 33 -2.65 19.25 10.62
N VAL A 34 -2.90 19.64 9.37
CA VAL A 34 -1.90 19.49 8.28
C VAL A 34 -0.61 20.26 8.58
N ARG A 35 -0.73 21.49 9.14
CA ARG A 35 0.46 22.26 9.54
C ARG A 35 1.23 21.63 10.70
N GLU A 36 0.54 20.94 11.59
CA GLU A 36 1.15 20.25 12.74
C GLU A 36 1.89 18.97 12.34
N ILE A 37 1.27 18.12 11.53
CA ILE A 37 1.82 16.81 11.18
C ILE A 37 2.62 16.81 9.87
N GLY A 38 2.61 17.91 9.10
CA GLY A 38 3.23 18.01 7.78
C GLY A 38 2.39 17.44 6.65
N LEU A 39 2.92 17.53 5.43
CA LEU A 39 2.30 17.00 4.23
C LEU A 39 2.47 15.47 4.12
N PRO A 40 1.68 14.79 3.27
CA PRO A 40 1.92 13.39 2.92
C PRO A 40 3.34 13.16 2.40
N LYS A 41 3.88 11.98 2.63
CA LYS A 41 5.21 11.58 2.11
C LYS A 41 5.17 11.49 0.58
N THR A 42 5.81 12.44 -0.09
CA THR A 42 5.87 12.49 -1.56
C THR A 42 6.60 11.31 -2.16
N GLU A 43 7.56 10.73 -1.43
CA GLU A 43 8.32 9.56 -1.80
C GLU A 43 7.49 8.28 -1.92
N TYR A 44 6.29 8.25 -1.32
CA TYR A 44 5.40 7.10 -1.49
C TYR A 44 4.81 7.02 -2.89
N PHE A 45 4.56 8.14 -3.51
CA PHE A 45 4.10 8.31 -4.89
C PHE A 45 2.73 7.67 -5.21
N ILE A 46 2.53 6.40 -4.87
CA ILE A 46 1.26 5.69 -5.07
C ILE A 46 1.17 4.51 -4.09
N TRP A 47 -0.03 4.26 -3.58
CA TRP A 47 -0.41 3.26 -2.60
C TRP A 47 0.25 3.47 -1.23
N PHE A 48 -0.56 3.36 -0.20
CA PHE A 48 -0.19 3.53 1.21
C PHE A 48 0.21 4.95 1.64
N ASP A 49 0.22 5.92 0.75
CA ASP A 49 0.40 7.34 1.07
C ASP A 49 -0.73 7.86 1.97
N ASP A 50 -1.97 7.51 1.65
CA ASP A 50 -3.15 7.76 2.46
C ASP A 50 -3.13 7.00 3.79
N THR A 51 -2.74 5.73 3.77
CA THR A 51 -2.64 4.90 4.97
C THR A 51 -1.63 5.47 5.96
N GLU A 52 -0.43 5.81 5.52
CA GLU A 52 0.62 6.41 6.35
C GLU A 52 0.16 7.76 6.91
N TYR A 53 -0.51 8.56 6.09
CA TYR A 53 -1.00 9.85 6.52
C TYR A 53 -2.10 9.74 7.57
N CYS A 54 -3.02 8.77 7.42
CA CYS A 54 -4.03 8.46 8.42
C CYS A 54 -3.41 8.00 9.75
N MET A 55 -2.35 7.21 9.74
CA MET A 55 -1.62 6.83 10.96
C MET A 55 -1.05 8.04 11.69
N ARG A 56 -0.54 9.04 10.95
CA ARG A 56 -0.12 10.30 11.57
C ARG A 56 -1.28 11.12 12.11
N PHE A 57 -2.41 11.19 11.41
CA PHE A 57 -3.63 11.84 11.92
C PHE A 57 -4.11 11.19 13.21
N HIS A 58 -4.16 9.88 13.25
CA HIS A 58 -4.68 9.13 14.39
C HIS A 58 -3.88 9.39 15.67
N SER A 59 -2.60 9.75 15.56
CA SER A 59 -1.79 10.16 16.72
C SER A 59 -2.18 11.51 17.32
N ARG A 60 -2.99 12.32 16.63
CA ARG A 60 -3.36 13.71 17.01
C ARG A 60 -4.87 13.97 16.97
N SER A 61 -5.63 13.17 16.26
CA SER A 61 -7.05 13.39 16.01
C SER A 61 -7.77 12.07 15.77
N ARG A 62 -9.08 12.12 15.72
CA ARG A 62 -9.94 11.00 15.31
C ARG A 62 -10.28 11.14 13.84
N ILE A 63 -10.43 10.03 13.15
CA ILE A 63 -10.94 9.97 11.78
C ILE A 63 -12.39 9.50 11.84
N LEU A 64 -13.30 10.29 11.30
CA LEU A 64 -14.73 10.00 11.32
C LEU A 64 -15.25 9.80 9.90
N ASN A 65 -15.99 8.73 9.70
CA ASN A 65 -16.86 8.60 8.53
C ASN A 65 -18.19 9.30 8.81
N VAL A 66 -18.65 10.12 7.86
CA VAL A 66 -19.95 10.79 7.92
C VAL A 66 -20.84 10.14 6.86
N ASN A 67 -21.79 9.31 7.28
CA ASN A 67 -22.56 8.45 6.37
C ASN A 67 -23.48 9.22 5.40
N THR A 68 -23.82 10.47 5.73
CA THR A 68 -24.60 11.35 4.85
C THR A 68 -23.75 12.06 3.80
N ALA A 69 -22.41 12.05 3.93
CA ALA A 69 -21.48 12.65 2.97
C ALA A 69 -21.05 11.60 1.95
N VAL A 70 -21.68 11.59 0.78
CA VAL A 70 -21.43 10.59 -0.27
C VAL A 70 -20.57 11.18 -1.38
N LEU A 71 -19.42 10.55 -1.62
CA LEU A 71 -18.57 10.83 -2.78
C LEU A 71 -18.66 9.70 -3.81
N ASN A 72 -19.11 10.01 -5.02
CA ASN A 72 -19.14 9.05 -6.12
C ASN A 72 -17.79 9.03 -6.85
N HIS A 73 -16.93 8.08 -6.50
CA HIS A 73 -15.64 7.88 -7.15
C HIS A 73 -15.78 7.03 -8.42
N ARG A 74 -15.82 7.67 -9.59
CA ARG A 74 -15.96 6.99 -10.87
C ARG A 74 -14.64 6.41 -11.34
N THR A 75 -14.37 5.17 -10.98
CA THR A 75 -13.26 4.38 -11.53
C THR A 75 -13.78 3.37 -12.54
N ALA A 76 -12.92 2.94 -13.47
CA ALA A 76 -13.22 1.77 -14.26
C ALA A 76 -13.46 0.56 -13.36
N PRO A 77 -14.42 -0.32 -13.66
CA PRO A 77 -14.61 -1.54 -12.90
C PRO A 77 -13.31 -2.34 -12.87
N PRO A 78 -13.02 -3.05 -11.76
CA PRO A 78 -11.87 -3.94 -11.70
C PRO A 78 -11.96 -4.94 -12.86
N GLY A 79 -10.87 -5.11 -13.60
CA GLY A 79 -10.79 -6.19 -14.60
C GLY A 79 -10.87 -7.56 -13.91
N ASP A 80 -11.22 -8.59 -14.66
CA ASP A 80 -11.52 -9.94 -14.16
C ASP A 80 -10.35 -10.67 -13.48
N ALA A 81 -9.14 -10.15 -13.53
CA ALA A 81 -7.99 -10.73 -12.84
C ALA A 81 -7.11 -9.64 -12.20
N PRO A 82 -6.58 -9.86 -10.98
CA PRO A 82 -5.60 -8.98 -10.38
C PRO A 82 -4.33 -9.01 -11.22
N THR A 83 -4.12 -8.01 -12.05
CA THR A 83 -2.91 -7.87 -12.84
C THR A 83 -1.79 -7.28 -12.00
N VAL A 84 -0.67 -7.98 -11.92
CA VAL A 84 0.56 -7.44 -11.35
C VAL A 84 1.04 -6.30 -12.25
N SER A 85 1.26 -5.14 -11.67
CA SER A 85 1.68 -3.95 -12.39
C SER A 85 2.85 -3.26 -11.68
N TRP A 86 3.40 -2.23 -12.31
CA TRP A 86 4.43 -1.38 -11.72
C TRP A 86 4.05 -0.79 -10.35
N LYS A 87 2.74 -0.59 -10.09
CA LYS A 87 2.23 -0.10 -8.80
C LYS A 87 2.57 -1.04 -7.64
N ASN A 88 2.67 -2.35 -7.91
CA ASN A 88 3.01 -3.33 -6.87
C ASN A 88 4.41 -3.12 -6.27
N TYR A 89 5.36 -2.61 -7.06
CA TYR A 89 6.67 -2.22 -6.52
C TYR A 89 6.54 -1.17 -5.41
N TYR A 90 5.81 -0.10 -5.69
CA TYR A 90 5.57 0.97 -4.71
C TYR A 90 4.78 0.48 -3.52
N GLY A 91 3.72 -0.28 -3.75
CA GLY A 91 2.89 -0.84 -2.67
C GLY A 91 3.70 -1.71 -1.71
N PHE A 92 4.52 -2.62 -2.21
CA PHE A 92 5.35 -3.46 -1.35
C PHE A 92 6.43 -2.66 -0.61
N ARG A 93 7.08 -1.72 -1.29
CA ARG A 93 8.07 -0.82 -0.70
C ARG A 93 7.47 0.02 0.42
N ASN A 94 6.34 0.63 0.18
CA ASN A 94 5.67 1.52 1.11
C ASN A 94 5.11 0.75 2.32
N ALA A 95 4.53 -0.44 2.08
CA ALA A 95 4.09 -1.32 3.16
C ALA A 95 5.24 -1.72 4.10
N ILE A 96 6.43 -1.94 3.55
CA ILE A 96 7.63 -2.23 4.34
C ILE A 96 8.03 -1.03 5.22
N ASP A 97 8.02 0.17 4.66
CA ASP A 97 8.34 1.39 5.41
C ASP A 97 7.34 1.64 6.55
N ILE A 98 6.04 1.46 6.28
CA ILE A 98 4.99 1.52 7.30
C ILE A 98 5.25 0.48 8.39
N GLY A 99 5.52 -0.76 8.03
CA GLY A 99 5.76 -1.82 9.00
C GLY A 99 7.00 -1.60 9.86
N LYS A 100 8.06 -1.04 9.28
CA LYS A 100 9.26 -0.62 10.04
C LYS A 100 8.95 0.49 11.03
N THR A 101 8.12 1.46 10.63
CA THR A 101 7.86 2.68 11.39
C THR A 101 6.80 2.47 12.47
N TYR A 102 5.72 1.75 12.14
CA TYR A 102 4.52 1.69 12.98
C TYR A 102 4.23 0.31 13.58
N SER A 103 4.98 -0.74 13.20
CA SER A 103 4.79 -2.05 13.80
C SER A 103 5.27 -2.08 15.26
N ARG A 104 4.48 -2.71 16.13
CA ARG A 104 4.89 -2.99 17.52
C ARG A 104 6.16 -3.87 17.59
N HIS A 105 6.39 -4.72 16.59
CA HIS A 105 7.51 -5.65 16.52
C HIS A 105 8.19 -5.55 15.14
N PRO A 106 8.93 -4.47 14.85
CA PRO A 106 9.49 -4.21 13.53
C PRO A 106 10.44 -5.31 13.04
N PHE A 107 11.22 -5.91 13.92
CA PHE A 107 12.11 -7.02 13.56
C PHE A 107 11.35 -8.27 13.10
N LEU A 108 10.28 -8.65 13.82
CA LEU A 108 9.44 -9.79 13.43
C LEU A 108 8.69 -9.50 12.12
N TYR A 109 8.24 -8.26 11.97
CA TYR A 109 7.63 -7.81 10.72
C TYR A 109 8.60 -7.93 9.55
N MET A 110 9.82 -7.45 9.70
CA MET A 110 10.85 -7.54 8.66
C MET A 110 11.23 -8.97 8.32
N ALA A 111 11.41 -9.83 9.34
CA ALA A 111 11.67 -11.25 9.11
C ALA A 111 10.55 -11.91 8.32
N TYR A 112 9.30 -11.65 8.69
CA TYR A 112 8.12 -12.13 7.95
C TYR A 112 8.13 -11.65 6.49
N ILE A 113 8.35 -10.36 6.25
CA ILE A 113 8.36 -9.78 4.90
C ILE A 113 9.45 -10.41 4.03
N ILE A 114 10.66 -10.57 4.57
CA ILE A 114 11.77 -11.19 3.83
C ILE A 114 11.42 -12.64 3.47
N LEU A 115 10.97 -13.43 4.43
CA LEU A 115 10.60 -14.83 4.20
C LEU A 115 9.43 -14.95 3.20
N ASN A 116 8.43 -14.11 3.35
CA ASN A 116 7.27 -14.08 2.44
C ASN A 116 7.71 -13.74 1.00
N HIS A 117 8.54 -12.72 0.81
CA HIS A 117 9.01 -12.33 -0.52
C HIS A 117 9.91 -13.41 -1.13
N LEU A 118 10.78 -14.05 -0.35
CA LEU A 118 11.61 -15.16 -0.83
C LEU A 118 10.74 -16.36 -1.24
N ALA A 119 9.74 -16.71 -0.44
CA ALA A 119 8.79 -17.79 -0.78
C ALA A 119 8.05 -17.49 -2.08
N HIS A 120 7.56 -16.27 -2.28
CA HIS A 120 6.91 -15.86 -3.52
C HIS A 120 7.86 -15.86 -4.72
N ILE A 121 9.12 -15.45 -4.56
CA ILE A 121 10.12 -15.53 -5.63
C ILE A 121 10.32 -16.97 -6.08
N VAL A 122 10.47 -17.89 -5.13
CA VAL A 122 10.65 -19.32 -5.44
C VAL A 122 9.39 -19.89 -6.11
N LEU A 123 8.23 -19.68 -5.50
CA LEU A 123 6.95 -20.19 -6.01
C LEU A 123 6.66 -19.66 -7.42
N ASP A 124 6.78 -18.36 -7.64
CA ASP A 124 6.53 -17.77 -8.96
C ASP A 124 7.54 -18.23 -10.01
N SER A 125 8.80 -18.45 -9.62
CA SER A 125 9.82 -18.98 -10.53
C SER A 125 9.49 -20.41 -10.93
N LEU A 126 9.13 -21.29 -9.99
CA LEU A 126 8.74 -22.67 -10.26
C LEU A 126 7.49 -22.76 -11.13
N LEU A 127 6.43 -22.03 -10.79
CA LEU A 127 5.20 -22.02 -11.56
C LEU A 127 5.38 -21.44 -12.97
N ALA A 128 6.29 -20.47 -13.14
CA ALA A 128 6.64 -19.96 -14.46
C ALA A 128 7.37 -21.02 -15.31
N LEU A 129 8.22 -21.86 -14.70
CA LEU A 129 8.87 -22.98 -15.39
C LEU A 129 7.86 -24.04 -15.80
N LEU A 130 6.81 -24.26 -15.00
CA LEU A 130 5.73 -25.20 -15.32
C LEU A 130 4.70 -24.64 -16.32
N GLY A 131 4.96 -23.50 -16.93
CA GLY A 131 4.11 -22.89 -17.96
C GLY A 131 2.86 -22.17 -17.43
N ASN A 132 2.70 -22.04 -16.11
CA ASN A 132 1.56 -21.34 -15.52
C ASN A 132 1.79 -19.82 -15.53
N GLN A 133 1.17 -19.10 -16.46
CA GLN A 133 1.26 -17.64 -16.64
C GLN A 133 2.72 -17.11 -16.55
N PRO A 134 3.66 -17.63 -17.32
CA PRO A 134 5.10 -17.45 -17.09
C PRO A 134 5.54 -15.98 -17.14
N ALA A 135 4.97 -15.18 -18.02
CA ALA A 135 5.32 -13.77 -18.15
C ALA A 135 4.93 -12.97 -16.88
N MET A 136 3.71 -13.13 -16.41
CA MET A 136 3.20 -12.45 -15.22
C MET A 136 3.96 -12.87 -13.95
N ARG A 137 4.25 -14.17 -13.81
CA ARG A 137 4.97 -14.68 -12.65
C ARG A 137 6.42 -14.24 -12.61
N ARG A 138 7.12 -14.23 -13.74
CA ARG A 138 8.48 -13.68 -13.83
C ARG A 138 8.51 -12.19 -13.49
N TYR A 139 7.53 -11.43 -13.98
CA TYR A 139 7.39 -10.02 -13.66
C TYR A 139 7.18 -9.81 -12.15
N ARG A 140 6.26 -10.55 -11.51
CA ARG A 140 6.00 -10.48 -10.07
C ARG A 140 7.22 -10.89 -9.25
N ALA A 141 7.90 -11.98 -9.58
CA ALA A 141 9.14 -12.39 -8.93
C ALA A 141 10.23 -11.30 -9.05
N GLY A 142 10.31 -10.63 -10.19
CA GLY A 142 11.21 -9.49 -10.42
C GLY A 142 10.91 -8.32 -9.46
N ILE A 143 9.65 -7.99 -9.26
CA ILE A 143 9.22 -6.95 -8.29
C ILE A 143 9.66 -7.33 -6.87
N TYR A 144 9.40 -8.56 -6.41
CA TYR A 144 9.83 -9.00 -5.08
C TYR A 144 11.35 -8.91 -4.90
N LYS A 145 12.14 -9.34 -5.90
CA LYS A 145 13.60 -9.22 -5.88
C LYS A 145 14.05 -7.76 -5.76
N ALA A 146 13.43 -6.87 -6.54
CA ALA A 146 13.76 -5.45 -6.53
C ALA A 146 13.43 -4.80 -5.17
N VAL A 147 12.29 -5.14 -4.59
CA VAL A 147 11.90 -4.67 -3.25
C VAL A 147 12.88 -5.17 -2.19
N LEU A 148 13.26 -6.46 -2.20
CA LEU A 148 14.25 -7.01 -1.27
C LEU A 148 15.61 -6.34 -1.42
N LYS A 149 16.06 -6.06 -2.64
CA LYS A 149 17.31 -5.33 -2.90
C LYS A 149 17.26 -3.92 -2.31
N GLY A 150 16.10 -3.26 -2.35
CA GLY A 150 15.87 -1.92 -1.82
C GLY A 150 15.57 -1.83 -0.32
N LEU A 151 15.52 -2.94 0.42
CA LEU A 151 15.11 -2.97 1.85
C LEU A 151 15.90 -2.03 2.77
N ARG A 152 17.15 -1.74 2.44
CA ARG A 152 18.01 -0.85 3.22
C ARG A 152 17.84 0.62 2.84
N GLN A 153 17.15 0.90 1.75
CA GLN A 153 16.89 2.24 1.28
C GLN A 153 15.58 2.73 1.86
N THR A 154 15.56 3.95 2.34
CA THR A 154 14.30 4.67 2.58
C THR A 154 13.63 4.91 1.24
N PRO A 155 12.29 4.96 1.18
CA PRO A 155 11.61 5.39 -0.04
C PRO A 155 12.15 6.77 -0.46
N ASN A 156 12.79 6.85 -1.61
CA ASN A 156 13.44 8.07 -2.09
C ASN A 156 12.81 8.57 -3.40
N GLY A 157 11.48 8.63 -3.41
CA GLY A 157 10.71 9.15 -4.52
C GLY A 157 10.42 8.12 -5.61
N ILE A 158 10.27 8.62 -6.83
CA ILE A 158 9.81 7.83 -7.97
C ILE A 158 10.97 7.06 -8.59
N CYS A 159 10.90 5.73 -8.59
CA CYS A 159 11.83 4.90 -9.32
C CYS A 159 11.42 4.84 -10.80
N LYS A 160 12.21 5.45 -11.69
CA LYS A 160 11.91 5.52 -13.12
C LYS A 160 11.78 4.16 -13.80
N ASP A 161 12.45 3.14 -13.27
CA ASP A 161 12.41 1.76 -13.80
C ASP A 161 11.02 1.11 -13.67
N TYR A 162 10.17 1.63 -12.78
CA TYR A 162 8.83 1.11 -12.48
C TYR A 162 7.71 2.09 -12.89
N LEU A 163 7.97 2.98 -13.82
CA LEU A 163 6.94 3.84 -14.41
C LEU A 163 6.32 3.21 -15.66
N PRO A 164 5.07 3.55 -15.99
CA PRO A 164 4.48 3.19 -17.27
C PRO A 164 5.38 3.68 -18.43
N GLY A 165 5.64 2.81 -19.39
CA GLY A 165 6.45 3.17 -20.57
C GLY A 165 7.97 3.19 -20.34
N SER A 166 8.47 2.81 -19.17
CA SER A 166 9.92 2.78 -18.88
C SER A 166 10.72 1.82 -19.78
N GLY A 167 10.05 0.91 -20.49
CA GLY A 167 10.69 -0.08 -21.37
C GLY A 167 11.51 -1.16 -20.66
N LYS A 168 11.79 -1.02 -19.39
CA LYS A 168 12.42 -2.06 -18.59
C LYS A 168 11.40 -3.13 -18.23
N ARG A 169 11.41 -4.22 -18.97
CA ARG A 169 10.77 -5.47 -18.54
C ARG A 169 11.62 -6.04 -17.41
N ILE A 170 11.02 -6.11 -16.22
CA ILE A 170 11.61 -6.79 -15.07
C ILE A 170 11.61 -8.30 -15.31
#